data_e0eb4f0ea45c6f609b7c805f23cd2ff4
#
_entry.id   e0eb4f0ea45c6f609b7c805f23cd2ff4
#
_cell.length_a   1.000
_cell.length_b   1.000
_cell.length_c   1.000
_cell.angle_alpha   90.00
_cell.angle_beta   90.00
_cell.angle_gamma   90.00
#
_symmetry.space_group_name_H-M   'P 1'
#
loop_
_entity.id
_entity.type
_entity.pdbx_description
1 polymer ?
#
loop_
_entity_poly.entity_id
_entity_poly.type
_entity_poly.pdbx_seq_one_letter_code
_entity_poly.pdbx_strand_id
1 'polypeptide(L)'
;ARVQAAWVLIGALDWSRLILREDGRGGGADHLAEPWAIPLEEARLSSFLAADKNVSSDAMEGLPDAFLSGRIVDAQSKLNVMNLVEAGKPVPTSVAAFVKLFELLGLPTQEVATMTSALQRANPPPVDPATTGGKSVTAPTDNSTAPLIPQQLSQLVWLGVSPATVAALEPYVTVLPVRTPLNINTATAEALYASLPALDMASARRMVTQRTRSFFRSLSDAVPYIGTAQFTATDQAISTRFFEVHGRLRLDRHWVDEHSLVQRNGMEMTILWRERGAGATLMPGQAPP
;
A
#
# COMPACT_ATOMS: atom_id res chain seq x y z
N ALA A 1 -26.59 -3.16 -14.88
CA ALA A 1 -26.02 -3.47 -13.55
C ALA A 1 -24.50 -3.15 -13.47
N ARG A 2 -23.62 -3.75 -14.28
CA ARG A 2 -22.14 -3.53 -14.17
C ARG A 2 -21.72 -2.08 -14.38
N VAL A 3 -22.35 -1.35 -15.30
CA VAL A 3 -22.02 0.08 -15.55
C VAL A 3 -22.45 0.94 -14.36
N GLN A 4 -23.62 0.70 -13.78
CA GLN A 4 -24.08 1.43 -12.60
C GLN A 4 -23.18 1.17 -11.38
N ALA A 5 -22.79 -0.09 -11.16
CA ALA A 5 -21.83 -0.46 -10.12
C ALA A 5 -20.50 0.31 -10.25
N ALA A 6 -20.03 0.45 -11.49
CA ALA A 6 -18.80 1.21 -11.77
C ALA A 6 -18.92 2.68 -11.35
N TRP A 7 -20.04 3.34 -11.61
CA TRP A 7 -20.24 4.74 -11.24
C TRP A 7 -20.31 4.94 -9.72
N VAL A 8 -20.95 4.02 -9.00
CA VAL A 8 -21.02 4.06 -7.53
C VAL A 8 -19.63 3.95 -6.91
N LEU A 9 -18.82 3.01 -7.40
CA LEU A 9 -17.45 2.82 -6.90
C LEU A 9 -16.54 4.01 -7.23
N ILE A 10 -16.74 4.65 -8.39
CA ILE A 10 -16.04 5.92 -8.73
C ILE A 10 -16.43 7.00 -7.71
N GLY A 11 -17.71 7.16 -7.40
CA GLY A 11 -18.17 8.12 -6.39
C GLY A 11 -17.60 7.83 -5.00
N ALA A 12 -17.51 6.57 -4.60
CA ALA A 12 -16.88 6.16 -3.34
C ALA A 12 -15.39 6.49 -3.30
N LEU A 13 -14.67 6.31 -4.40
CA LEU A 13 -13.27 6.69 -4.52
C LEU A 13 -13.09 8.23 -4.44
N ASP A 14 -13.95 8.99 -5.11
CA ASP A 14 -13.90 10.47 -5.06
C ASP A 14 -14.20 10.98 -3.65
N TRP A 15 -15.12 10.34 -2.92
CA TRP A 15 -15.38 10.65 -1.52
C TRP A 15 -14.18 10.33 -0.63
N SER A 16 -13.50 9.20 -0.85
CA SER A 16 -12.27 8.85 -0.16
C SER A 16 -11.17 9.91 -0.38
N ARG A 17 -11.06 10.42 -1.61
CA ARG A 17 -10.11 11.51 -1.95
C ARG A 17 -10.44 12.81 -1.21
N LEU A 18 -11.73 13.12 -1.01
CA LEU A 18 -12.14 14.28 -0.22
C LEU A 18 -11.74 14.14 1.25
N ILE A 19 -11.96 12.97 1.86
CA ILE A 19 -11.53 12.70 3.25
C ILE A 19 -10.01 12.89 3.37
N LEU A 20 -9.23 12.29 2.48
CA LEU A 20 -7.77 12.39 2.49
C LEU A 20 -7.28 13.83 2.25
N ARG A 21 -8.02 14.62 1.48
CA ARG A 21 -7.73 16.04 1.27
C ARG A 21 -7.97 16.86 2.53
N GLU A 22 -9.11 16.66 3.18
CA GLU A 22 -9.42 17.37 4.43
C GLU A 22 -8.45 17.03 5.54
N ASP A 23 -8.06 15.75 5.64
CA ASP A 23 -7.04 15.27 6.54
C ASP A 23 -5.69 15.96 6.25
N GLY A 24 -5.28 16.01 4.98
CA GLY A 24 -4.06 16.70 4.55
C GLY A 24 -4.03 18.21 4.86
N ARG A 25 -5.20 18.86 4.98
CA ARG A 25 -5.29 20.27 5.42
C ARG A 25 -4.90 20.44 6.89
N GLY A 26 -5.26 19.48 7.72
CA GLY A 26 -4.91 19.48 9.14
C GLY A 26 -3.40 19.34 9.34
N GLY A 27 -2.73 18.64 8.45
CA GLY A 27 -1.31 18.30 8.56
C GLY A 27 -0.99 17.50 9.82
N GLY A 28 0.25 17.12 10.00
CA GLY A 28 0.71 16.40 11.18
C GLY A 28 1.02 14.94 10.91
N ALA A 29 0.81 14.10 11.93
CA ALA A 29 1.03 12.68 11.86
C ALA A 29 -0.19 11.95 11.32
N ASP A 30 0.01 11.02 10.39
CA ASP A 30 -1.06 10.12 9.93
C ASP A 30 -1.13 8.89 10.85
N HIS A 31 -2.31 8.59 11.40
CA HIS A 31 -2.50 7.53 12.38
C HIS A 31 -3.89 6.86 12.32
N LEU A 32 -4.04 5.71 12.95
CA LEU A 32 -5.23 4.87 12.83
C LEU A 32 -6.49 5.40 13.56
N ALA A 33 -6.39 6.49 14.31
CA ALA A 33 -7.54 7.14 14.94
C ALA A 33 -8.14 8.28 14.10
N GLU A 34 -7.60 8.52 12.89
CA GLU A 34 -8.12 9.54 11.97
C GLU A 34 -9.35 9.05 11.21
N PRO A 35 -10.22 9.98 10.74
CA PRO A 35 -11.45 9.63 10.03
C PRO A 35 -11.24 8.73 8.81
N TRP A 36 -10.14 8.91 8.08
CA TRP A 36 -9.84 8.08 6.91
C TRP A 36 -9.58 6.62 7.25
N ALA A 37 -9.08 6.34 8.46
CA ALA A 37 -8.73 4.98 8.89
C ALA A 37 -9.95 4.17 9.37
N ILE A 38 -11.10 4.83 9.56
CA ILE A 38 -12.34 4.18 9.99
C ILE A 38 -12.97 3.51 8.76
N PRO A 39 -13.12 2.16 8.75
CA PRO A 39 -13.73 1.48 7.62
C PRO A 39 -15.22 1.83 7.53
N LEU A 40 -15.70 1.98 6.30
CA LEU A 40 -17.13 1.99 6.01
C LEU A 40 -17.62 0.53 6.03
N GLU A 41 -18.33 0.16 7.08
CA GLU A 41 -19.01 -1.14 7.13
C GLU A 41 -20.09 -1.24 6.07
N GLU A 42 -20.52 -2.46 5.73
CA GLU A 42 -21.50 -2.67 4.68
C GLU A 42 -22.82 -1.94 5.00
N ALA A 43 -23.14 -0.92 4.24
CA ALA A 43 -24.31 -0.10 4.37
C ALA A 43 -25.14 -0.09 3.08
N ARG A 44 -26.47 0.02 3.19
CA ARG A 44 -27.32 0.19 2.00
C ARG A 44 -26.92 1.45 1.24
N LEU A 45 -26.79 1.31 -0.08
CA LEU A 45 -26.44 2.45 -0.94
C LEU A 45 -27.45 3.59 -0.81
N SER A 46 -28.75 3.28 -0.67
CA SER A 46 -29.78 4.29 -0.44
C SER A 46 -29.55 5.10 0.84
N SER A 47 -29.09 4.48 1.93
CA SER A 47 -28.75 5.17 3.17
C SER A 47 -27.52 6.05 3.02
N PHE A 48 -26.53 5.59 2.26
CA PHE A 48 -25.32 6.37 1.96
C PHE A 48 -25.65 7.60 1.10
N LEU A 49 -26.47 7.44 0.06
CA LEU A 49 -26.89 8.54 -0.80
C LEU A 49 -27.83 9.52 -0.10
N ALA A 50 -28.68 9.04 0.84
CA ALA A 50 -29.55 9.90 1.64
C ALA A 50 -28.79 10.82 2.62
N ALA A 51 -27.57 10.43 3.00
CA ALA A 51 -26.68 11.27 3.81
C ALA A 51 -26.10 12.45 2.99
N ASP A 52 -26.08 12.34 1.67
CA ASP A 52 -25.68 13.42 0.77
C ASP A 52 -26.88 14.34 0.52
N LYS A 53 -26.81 15.60 0.98
CA LYS A 53 -27.87 16.61 0.88
C LYS A 53 -28.28 16.95 -0.56
N ASN A 54 -27.57 16.47 -1.57
CA ASN A 54 -27.80 16.76 -2.98
C ASN A 54 -28.61 15.68 -3.71
N VAL A 55 -28.98 14.57 -3.05
CA VAL A 55 -29.75 13.48 -3.65
C VAL A 55 -31.21 13.55 -3.17
N SER A 56 -32.14 13.73 -4.11
CA SER A 56 -33.58 13.73 -3.80
C SER A 56 -34.07 12.30 -3.51
N SER A 57 -35.08 12.16 -2.63
CA SER A 57 -35.72 10.88 -2.31
C SER A 57 -36.29 10.17 -3.54
N ASP A 58 -36.79 10.94 -4.52
CA ASP A 58 -37.36 10.40 -5.76
C ASP A 58 -36.32 9.75 -6.67
N ALA A 59 -35.06 10.19 -6.60
CA ALA A 59 -33.95 9.58 -7.34
C ALA A 59 -33.54 8.19 -6.77
N MET A 60 -34.03 7.85 -5.58
CA MET A 60 -33.75 6.60 -4.90
C MET A 60 -34.84 5.53 -5.09
N GLU A 61 -36.03 5.93 -5.58
CA GLU A 61 -37.09 4.98 -5.92
C GLU A 61 -36.67 4.09 -7.10
N GLY A 62 -36.70 2.77 -6.88
CA GLY A 62 -36.32 1.79 -7.90
C GLY A 62 -34.85 1.41 -7.97
N LEU A 63 -34.00 1.92 -7.07
CA LEU A 63 -32.63 1.41 -6.95
C LEU A 63 -32.65 -0.03 -6.42
N PRO A 64 -31.90 -0.95 -7.04
CA PRO A 64 -31.77 -2.30 -6.50
C PRO A 64 -31.14 -2.26 -5.11
N ASP A 65 -31.43 -3.25 -4.27
CA ASP A 65 -30.78 -3.42 -2.96
C ASP A 65 -29.28 -3.62 -3.15
N ALA A 66 -28.57 -2.51 -3.09
CA ALA A 66 -27.13 -2.42 -3.23
C ALA A 66 -26.49 -2.07 -1.88
N PHE A 67 -25.38 -2.70 -1.58
CA PHE A 67 -24.63 -2.48 -0.35
C PHE A 67 -23.21 -2.06 -0.70
N LEU A 68 -22.80 -0.95 -0.10
CA LEU A 68 -21.45 -0.38 -0.26
C LEU A 68 -20.65 -0.59 1.03
N SER A 69 -19.43 -1.06 0.89
CA SER A 69 -18.41 -1.08 1.95
C SER A 69 -17.09 -0.61 1.41
N GLY A 70 -16.20 -0.18 2.30
CA GLY A 70 -14.88 0.28 1.88
C GLY A 70 -13.95 0.57 3.03
N ARG A 71 -12.68 0.69 2.71
CA ARG A 71 -11.64 1.08 3.66
C ARG A 71 -10.51 1.83 2.95
N ILE A 72 -9.87 2.71 3.68
CA ILE A 72 -8.61 3.33 3.28
C ILE A 72 -7.50 2.75 4.15
N VAL A 73 -6.40 2.38 3.55
CA VAL A 73 -5.23 1.80 4.24
C VAL A 73 -4.03 2.65 3.91
N ASP A 74 -3.23 2.99 4.91
CA ASP A 74 -1.94 3.61 4.69
C ASP A 74 -0.99 2.61 4.00
N ALA A 75 -0.61 2.89 2.76
CA ALA A 75 0.30 2.02 2.01
C ALA A 75 1.72 2.06 2.58
N GLN A 76 2.10 3.12 3.30
CA GLN A 76 3.39 3.21 4.00
C GLN A 76 3.37 2.54 5.39
N SER A 77 2.28 1.87 5.76
CA SER A 77 2.25 0.94 6.89
C SER A 77 3.02 -0.36 6.61
N LYS A 78 3.45 -0.56 5.36
CA LYS A 78 4.10 -1.76 4.85
C LYS A 78 5.50 -1.44 4.32
N LEU A 79 6.39 -2.44 4.31
CA LEU A 79 7.70 -2.31 3.68
C LEU A 79 7.56 -2.18 2.16
N ASN A 80 8.20 -1.18 1.60
CA ASN A 80 8.12 -0.91 0.16
C ASN A 80 9.25 -1.64 -0.59
N VAL A 81 8.88 -2.50 -1.53
CA VAL A 81 9.82 -3.25 -2.39
C VAL A 81 10.78 -2.32 -3.13
N MET A 82 10.31 -1.16 -3.55
CA MET A 82 11.15 -0.19 -4.27
C MET A 82 12.26 0.43 -3.41
N ASN A 83 12.24 0.22 -2.09
CA ASN A 83 13.34 0.63 -1.21
C ASN A 83 14.58 -0.26 -1.35
N LEU A 84 14.45 -1.47 -1.92
CA LEU A 84 15.58 -2.41 -2.07
C LEU A 84 16.70 -1.89 -2.95
N VAL A 85 16.39 -1.02 -3.92
CA VAL A 85 17.36 -0.51 -4.91
C VAL A 85 17.22 1.00 -5.04
N GLU A 86 18.35 1.70 -5.01
CA GLU A 86 18.43 3.14 -5.28
C GLU A 86 19.55 3.40 -6.27
N ALA A 87 19.25 4.15 -7.34
CA ALA A 87 20.22 4.45 -8.42
C ALA A 87 20.95 3.20 -8.94
N GLY A 88 20.22 2.09 -9.12
CA GLY A 88 20.75 0.82 -9.60
C GLY A 88 21.60 0.03 -8.60
N LYS A 89 21.68 0.47 -7.34
CA LYS A 89 22.46 -0.19 -6.28
C LYS A 89 21.53 -0.71 -5.18
N PRO A 90 21.83 -1.89 -4.58
CA PRO A 90 21.10 -2.36 -3.42
C PRO A 90 21.26 -1.39 -2.25
N VAL A 91 20.18 -1.19 -1.50
CA VAL A 91 20.18 -0.42 -0.24
C VAL A 91 20.33 -1.39 0.92
N PRO A 92 21.49 -1.44 1.61
CA PRO A 92 21.78 -2.48 2.61
C PRO A 92 20.77 -2.54 3.75
N THR A 93 20.30 -1.39 4.25
CA THR A 93 19.31 -1.30 5.34
C THR A 93 17.96 -1.89 4.92
N SER A 94 17.52 -1.60 3.70
CA SER A 94 16.27 -2.15 3.15
C SER A 94 16.38 -3.64 2.87
N VAL A 95 17.50 -4.10 2.31
CA VAL A 95 17.74 -5.54 2.10
C VAL A 95 17.72 -6.29 3.45
N ALA A 96 18.40 -5.77 4.47
CA ALA A 96 18.38 -6.35 5.81
C ALA A 96 16.97 -6.39 6.42
N ALA A 97 16.16 -5.34 6.22
CA ALA A 97 14.76 -5.31 6.67
C ALA A 97 13.93 -6.41 6.01
N PHE A 98 14.06 -6.60 4.70
CA PHE A 98 13.35 -7.67 3.99
C PHE A 98 13.83 -9.06 4.42
N VAL A 99 15.13 -9.28 4.60
CA VAL A 99 15.66 -10.55 5.13
C VAL A 99 15.06 -10.85 6.50
N LYS A 100 15.07 -9.86 7.41
CA LYS A 100 14.51 -9.99 8.75
C LYS A 100 13.00 -10.31 8.74
N LEU A 101 12.24 -9.73 7.81
CA LEU A 101 10.83 -10.04 7.60
C LEU A 101 10.64 -11.48 7.10
N PHE A 102 11.43 -11.90 6.10
CA PHE A 102 11.36 -13.26 5.55
C PHE A 102 11.70 -14.32 6.60
N GLU A 103 12.73 -14.10 7.39
CA GLU A 103 13.08 -14.98 8.52
C GLU A 103 11.93 -15.08 9.52
N LEU A 104 11.32 -13.95 9.89
CA LEU A 104 10.18 -13.91 10.81
C LEU A 104 8.99 -14.72 10.28
N LEU A 105 8.72 -14.64 8.98
CA LEU A 105 7.60 -15.32 8.33
C LEU A 105 7.94 -16.76 7.89
N GLY A 106 9.16 -17.21 8.08
CA GLY A 106 9.61 -18.54 7.63
C GLY A 106 9.67 -18.66 6.10
N LEU A 107 9.91 -17.57 5.39
CA LEU A 107 10.00 -17.51 3.94
C LEU A 107 11.43 -17.70 3.45
N PRO A 108 11.63 -18.18 2.20
CA PRO A 108 12.96 -18.37 1.63
C PRO A 108 13.72 -17.04 1.47
N THR A 109 14.71 -16.77 2.30
CA THR A 109 15.50 -15.52 2.25
C THR A 109 16.25 -15.34 0.93
N GLN A 110 16.51 -16.42 0.20
CA GLN A 110 17.09 -16.39 -1.15
C GLN A 110 16.24 -15.55 -2.13
N GLU A 111 14.93 -15.53 -1.95
CA GLU A 111 14.03 -14.75 -2.80
C GLU A 111 14.25 -13.23 -2.63
N VAL A 112 14.75 -12.77 -1.48
CA VAL A 112 15.13 -11.35 -1.29
C VAL A 112 16.28 -10.96 -2.20
N ALA A 113 17.32 -11.81 -2.27
CA ALA A 113 18.47 -11.56 -3.16
C ALA A 113 18.06 -11.63 -4.63
N THR A 114 17.21 -12.59 -5.00
CA THR A 114 16.66 -12.72 -6.36
C THR A 114 15.87 -11.48 -6.76
N MET A 115 14.94 -11.04 -5.91
CA MET A 115 14.11 -9.84 -6.12
C MET A 115 14.97 -8.58 -6.23
N THR A 116 15.96 -8.40 -5.35
CA THR A 116 16.88 -7.25 -5.37
C THR A 116 17.67 -7.20 -6.67
N SER A 117 18.23 -8.33 -7.10
CA SER A 117 19.00 -8.43 -8.36
C SER A 117 18.11 -8.19 -9.58
N ALA A 118 16.87 -8.65 -9.55
CA ALA A 118 15.90 -8.39 -10.62
C ALA A 118 15.54 -6.91 -10.72
N LEU A 119 15.31 -6.24 -9.58
CA LEU A 119 15.06 -4.78 -9.53
C LEU A 119 16.25 -3.97 -10.02
N GLN A 120 17.48 -4.38 -9.74
CA GLN A 120 18.68 -3.71 -10.28
C GLN A 120 18.73 -3.78 -11.79
N ARG A 121 18.37 -4.93 -12.39
CA ARG A 121 18.30 -5.07 -13.85
C ARG A 121 17.15 -4.27 -14.46
N ALA A 122 16.02 -4.18 -13.76
CA ALA A 122 14.85 -3.40 -14.19
C ALA A 122 15.09 -1.89 -14.12
N ASN A 123 15.95 -1.44 -13.20
CA ASN A 123 16.24 -0.02 -12.96
C ASN A 123 17.77 0.22 -12.95
N PRO A 124 18.41 0.16 -14.12
CA PRO A 124 19.86 0.35 -14.21
C PRO A 124 20.27 1.76 -13.74
N PRO A 125 21.51 1.93 -13.25
CA PRO A 125 22.01 3.24 -12.85
C PRO A 125 21.97 4.22 -14.01
N PRO A 126 21.73 5.52 -13.75
CA PRO A 126 21.81 6.54 -14.80
C PRO A 126 23.22 6.51 -15.44
N VAL A 127 23.25 6.50 -16.75
CA VAL A 127 24.52 6.59 -17.51
C VAL A 127 25.03 8.02 -17.36
N ASP A 128 26.18 8.20 -16.73
CA ASP A 128 26.83 9.51 -16.64
C ASP A 128 27.40 9.90 -18.01
N PRO A 129 26.89 10.97 -18.66
CA PRO A 129 27.39 11.40 -19.96
C PRO A 129 28.86 11.80 -19.95
N ALA A 130 29.40 12.15 -18.76
CA ALA A 130 30.78 12.61 -18.61
C ALA A 130 31.82 11.47 -18.69
N THR A 131 31.40 10.20 -18.49
CA THR A 131 32.29 9.03 -18.53
C THR A 131 32.40 8.39 -19.91
N THR A 132 31.57 8.79 -20.85
CA THR A 132 31.62 8.35 -22.25
C THR A 132 32.45 9.33 -23.09
N GLY A 133 33.75 9.36 -22.87
CA GLY A 133 34.67 10.08 -23.74
C GLY A 133 34.51 9.62 -25.20
N GLY A 134 33.77 10.39 -26.02
CA GLY A 134 33.81 10.40 -27.48
C GLY A 134 33.56 9.10 -28.26
N LYS A 135 33.19 8.00 -27.63
CA LYS A 135 32.74 6.79 -28.31
C LYS A 135 31.23 6.81 -28.47
N SER A 136 30.77 6.87 -29.68
CA SER A 136 29.38 6.62 -30.05
C SER A 136 28.87 5.46 -29.22
N VAL A 137 27.94 5.74 -28.27
CA VAL A 137 27.26 4.69 -27.53
C VAL A 137 26.38 3.98 -28.54
N THR A 138 26.85 2.83 -28.99
CA THR A 138 26.01 1.85 -29.67
C THR A 138 24.76 1.69 -28.83
N ALA A 139 23.59 1.71 -29.47
CA ALA A 139 22.26 1.59 -28.88
C ALA A 139 22.19 0.67 -27.67
N PRO A 140 21.23 0.91 -26.76
CA PRO A 140 21.16 0.22 -25.49
C PRO A 140 21.33 -1.26 -25.66
N THR A 141 22.23 -1.83 -24.89
CA THR A 141 22.32 -3.28 -24.68
C THR A 141 20.89 -3.81 -24.60
N ASP A 142 20.58 -4.75 -25.44
CA ASP A 142 19.27 -5.38 -25.56
C ASP A 142 18.73 -5.74 -24.17
N ASN A 143 17.90 -4.85 -23.62
CA ASN A 143 17.25 -5.03 -22.32
C ASN A 143 16.07 -6.01 -22.44
N SER A 144 16.00 -6.79 -23.52
CA SER A 144 14.94 -7.77 -23.76
C SER A 144 14.78 -8.80 -22.64
N THR A 145 15.80 -8.96 -21.80
CA THR A 145 15.77 -9.88 -20.63
C THR A 145 15.58 -9.18 -19.30
N ALA A 146 15.50 -7.85 -19.25
CA ALA A 146 15.24 -7.13 -18.01
C ALA A 146 13.78 -7.31 -17.59
N PRO A 147 13.50 -7.63 -16.32
CA PRO A 147 12.13 -7.74 -15.85
C PRO A 147 11.44 -6.37 -15.88
N LEU A 148 10.11 -6.38 -15.98
CA LEU A 148 9.30 -5.18 -15.83
C LEU A 148 9.34 -4.72 -14.36
N ILE A 149 9.29 -3.40 -14.17
CA ILE A 149 9.16 -2.81 -12.82
C ILE A 149 7.74 -3.09 -12.33
N PRO A 150 7.56 -3.77 -11.18
CA PRO A 150 6.24 -4.05 -10.65
C PRO A 150 5.57 -2.76 -10.18
N GLN A 151 4.27 -2.69 -10.34
CA GLN A 151 3.41 -1.63 -9.82
C GLN A 151 2.49 -2.13 -8.69
N GLN A 152 2.37 -3.45 -8.57
CA GLN A 152 1.50 -4.11 -7.60
C GLN A 152 2.21 -5.33 -7.00
N LEU A 153 1.78 -5.72 -5.80
CA LEU A 153 2.39 -6.84 -5.08
C LEU A 153 2.32 -8.17 -5.86
N SER A 154 1.21 -8.44 -6.55
CA SER A 154 1.03 -9.64 -7.37
C SER A 154 2.10 -9.80 -8.47
N GLN A 155 2.67 -8.69 -8.91
CA GLN A 155 3.67 -8.65 -9.97
C GLN A 155 5.10 -8.98 -9.48
N LEU A 156 5.29 -9.19 -8.17
CA LEU A 156 6.59 -9.64 -7.64
C LEU A 156 7.03 -10.99 -8.21
N VAL A 157 6.11 -11.77 -8.77
CA VAL A 157 6.43 -12.99 -9.52
C VAL A 157 7.34 -12.71 -10.71
N TRP A 158 7.28 -11.50 -11.31
CA TRP A 158 8.19 -11.08 -12.39
C TRP A 158 9.63 -10.92 -11.91
N LEU A 159 9.82 -10.69 -10.61
CA LEU A 159 11.12 -10.55 -9.97
C LEU A 159 11.65 -11.87 -9.41
N GLY A 160 10.97 -12.99 -9.70
CA GLY A 160 11.37 -14.32 -9.25
C GLY A 160 10.90 -14.71 -7.85
N VAL A 161 9.92 -14.01 -7.31
CA VAL A 161 9.28 -14.36 -6.03
C VAL A 161 8.18 -15.38 -6.28
N SER A 162 8.10 -16.43 -5.45
CA SER A 162 7.07 -17.46 -5.60
C SER A 162 5.67 -16.91 -5.25
N PRO A 163 4.59 -17.41 -5.90
CA PRO A 163 3.22 -16.99 -5.58
C PRO A 163 2.84 -17.21 -4.12
N ALA A 164 3.34 -18.26 -3.49
CA ALA A 164 3.11 -18.52 -2.07
C ALA A 164 3.75 -17.45 -1.18
N THR A 165 4.98 -17.05 -1.50
CA THR A 165 5.67 -15.94 -0.83
C THR A 165 4.92 -14.63 -1.03
N VAL A 166 4.48 -14.31 -2.26
CA VAL A 166 3.69 -13.09 -2.54
C VAL A 166 2.44 -13.04 -1.66
N ALA A 167 1.70 -14.13 -1.55
CA ALA A 167 0.51 -14.20 -0.70
C ALA A 167 0.84 -13.97 0.79
N ALA A 168 1.94 -14.54 1.29
CA ALA A 168 2.38 -14.35 2.68
C ALA A 168 2.85 -12.92 2.98
N LEU A 169 3.34 -12.20 1.97
CA LEU A 169 3.82 -10.82 2.10
C LEU A 169 2.72 -9.77 2.08
N GLU A 170 1.50 -10.10 1.63
CA GLU A 170 0.41 -9.14 1.44
C GLU A 170 0.15 -8.23 2.65
N PRO A 171 0.14 -8.71 3.91
CA PRO A 171 -0.08 -7.85 5.07
C PRO A 171 1.09 -6.89 5.38
N TYR A 172 2.28 -7.15 4.88
CA TYR A 172 3.52 -6.53 5.36
C TYR A 172 4.30 -5.76 4.29
N VAL A 173 4.00 -5.98 3.03
CA VAL A 173 4.79 -5.47 1.90
C VAL A 173 3.89 -4.77 0.89
N THR A 174 4.40 -3.70 0.31
CA THR A 174 3.75 -2.92 -0.75
C THR A 174 4.72 -2.61 -1.89
N VAL A 175 4.19 -2.19 -3.01
CA VAL A 175 4.96 -1.66 -4.14
C VAL A 175 4.49 -0.24 -4.40
N LEU A 176 5.37 0.74 -4.15
CA LEU A 176 5.10 2.16 -4.39
C LEU A 176 6.08 2.70 -5.45
N PRO A 177 5.71 3.75 -6.20
CA PRO A 177 6.49 4.21 -7.34
C PRO A 177 7.86 4.81 -6.99
N VAL A 178 8.04 5.18 -5.73
CA VAL A 178 9.28 5.79 -5.21
C VAL A 178 9.64 5.17 -3.88
N ARG A 179 10.88 5.39 -3.42
CA ARG A 179 11.27 5.04 -2.05
C ARG A 179 10.39 5.79 -1.03
N THR A 180 9.98 5.09 0.00
CA THR A 180 9.14 5.64 1.07
C THR A 180 9.57 5.13 2.43
N PRO A 181 9.56 5.98 3.47
CA PRO A 181 9.73 5.54 4.84
C PRO A 181 8.49 4.76 5.31
N LEU A 182 8.68 3.89 6.31
CA LEU A 182 7.60 3.20 7.01
C LEU A 182 6.95 4.15 8.03
N ASN A 183 5.62 4.29 7.99
CA ASN A 183 4.90 5.05 8.99
C ASN A 183 4.76 4.24 10.28
N ILE A 184 5.41 4.70 11.36
CA ILE A 184 5.41 4.00 12.65
C ILE A 184 4.05 4.02 13.35
N ASN A 185 3.16 4.95 12.98
CA ASN A 185 1.82 5.06 13.56
C ASN A 185 0.81 4.08 12.96
N THR A 186 1.11 3.48 11.82
CA THR A 186 0.18 2.60 11.10
C THR A 186 0.74 1.20 10.85
N ALA A 187 2.07 1.04 10.82
CA ALA A 187 2.75 -0.21 10.53
C ALA A 187 2.42 -1.34 11.53
N THR A 188 2.39 -2.59 11.10
CA THR A 188 2.25 -3.75 11.98
C THR A 188 3.48 -3.93 12.86
N ALA A 189 3.37 -4.72 13.94
CA ALA A 189 4.53 -5.04 14.78
C ALA A 189 5.63 -5.74 13.99
N GLU A 190 5.26 -6.60 13.04
CA GLU A 190 6.18 -7.34 12.17
C GLU A 190 6.93 -6.38 11.22
N ALA A 191 6.24 -5.42 10.63
CA ALA A 191 6.86 -4.42 9.77
C ALA A 191 7.80 -3.50 10.55
N LEU A 192 7.40 -3.05 11.75
CA LEU A 192 8.26 -2.29 12.65
C LEU A 192 9.52 -3.07 13.04
N TYR A 193 9.33 -4.33 13.49
CA TYR A 193 10.43 -5.23 13.82
C TYR A 193 11.42 -5.37 12.68
N ALA A 194 10.93 -5.59 11.47
CA ALA A 194 11.76 -5.78 10.30
C ALA A 194 12.50 -4.49 9.88
N SER A 195 11.85 -3.33 9.97
CA SER A 195 12.39 -2.05 9.50
C SER A 195 13.54 -1.51 10.36
N LEU A 196 13.68 -1.96 11.60
CA LEU A 196 14.69 -1.49 12.55
C LEU A 196 15.64 -2.64 12.93
N PRO A 197 16.92 -2.62 12.54
CA PRO A 197 17.84 -3.75 12.71
C PRO A 197 17.94 -4.25 14.15
N ALA A 198 18.05 -3.35 15.13
CA ALA A 198 18.24 -3.69 16.55
C ALA A 198 16.91 -3.81 17.33
N LEU A 199 15.75 -3.66 16.68
CA LEU A 199 14.46 -3.77 17.35
C LEU A 199 14.10 -5.23 17.56
N ASP A 200 13.70 -5.59 18.78
CA ASP A 200 13.07 -6.88 19.08
C ASP A 200 11.54 -6.83 18.91
N MET A 201 10.91 -7.99 18.79
CA MET A 201 9.46 -8.10 18.57
C MET A 201 8.66 -7.59 19.79
N ALA A 202 9.17 -7.73 21.00
CA ALA A 202 8.50 -7.26 22.20
C ALA A 202 8.44 -5.73 22.20
N SER A 203 9.51 -5.06 21.80
CA SER A 203 9.58 -3.62 21.64
C SER A 203 8.65 -3.13 20.51
N ALA A 204 8.62 -3.82 19.37
CA ALA A 204 7.69 -3.51 18.29
C ALA A 204 6.22 -3.58 18.76
N ARG A 205 5.85 -4.61 19.51
CA ARG A 205 4.50 -4.75 20.10
C ARG A 205 4.21 -3.66 21.12
N ARG A 206 5.18 -3.25 21.93
CA ARG A 206 5.01 -2.11 22.86
C ARG A 206 4.73 -0.81 22.10
N MET A 207 5.42 -0.54 20.99
CA MET A 207 5.12 0.61 20.13
C MET A 207 3.69 0.58 19.61
N VAL A 208 3.22 -0.56 19.10
CA VAL A 208 1.84 -0.73 18.63
C VAL A 208 0.84 -0.48 19.75
N THR A 209 1.07 -1.02 20.96
CA THR A 209 0.21 -0.81 22.11
C THR A 209 0.20 0.67 22.53
N GLN A 210 1.35 1.32 22.54
CA GLN A 210 1.45 2.74 22.92
C GLN A 210 0.69 3.64 21.95
N ARG A 211 0.90 3.49 20.64
CA ARG A 211 0.23 4.34 19.65
C ARG A 211 -1.29 4.18 19.63
N THR A 212 -1.82 3.03 20.07
CA THR A 212 -3.29 2.83 20.24
C THR A 212 -3.86 3.73 21.33
N ARG A 213 -3.05 4.08 22.33
CA ARG A 213 -3.44 5.00 23.42
C ARG A 213 -3.16 6.45 23.04
N SER A 214 -2.02 6.69 22.42
CA SER A 214 -1.56 8.01 21.98
C SER A 214 -0.57 7.83 20.83
N PHE A 215 -0.93 8.31 19.65
CA PHE A 215 -0.07 8.25 18.47
C PHE A 215 1.23 9.06 18.68
N PHE A 216 2.27 8.72 17.96
CA PHE A 216 3.55 9.43 17.99
C PHE A 216 3.47 10.67 17.12
N ARG A 217 3.70 11.83 17.69
CA ARG A 217 3.72 13.13 16.99
C ARG A 217 5.05 13.40 16.31
N SER A 218 6.10 12.69 16.75
CA SER A 218 7.45 12.72 16.20
C SER A 218 8.11 11.36 16.36
N LEU A 219 9.18 11.10 15.61
CA LEU A 219 10.01 9.91 15.82
C LEU A 219 10.62 9.89 17.22
N SER A 220 10.92 11.07 17.78
CA SER A 220 11.47 11.22 19.13
C SER A 220 10.55 10.68 20.22
N ASP A 221 9.22 10.77 20.03
CA ASP A 221 8.24 10.26 21.00
C ASP A 221 8.30 8.73 21.10
N ALA A 222 8.76 8.05 20.05
CA ALA A 222 8.87 6.61 20.01
C ALA A 222 10.22 6.07 20.51
N VAL A 223 11.24 6.91 20.67
CA VAL A 223 12.58 6.50 21.15
C VAL A 223 12.55 5.71 22.45
N PRO A 224 11.75 6.03 23.48
CA PRO A 224 11.70 5.24 24.72
C PRO A 224 11.27 3.78 24.54
N TYR A 225 10.68 3.43 23.39
CA TYR A 225 10.13 2.10 23.14
C TYR A 225 11.03 1.20 22.29
N ILE A 226 12.11 1.74 21.69
CA ILE A 226 12.93 1.01 20.71
C ILE A 226 14.27 0.49 21.25
N GLY A 227 14.56 0.68 22.55
CA GLY A 227 15.78 0.20 23.18
C GLY A 227 17.04 0.84 22.54
N THR A 228 17.92 0.03 21.97
CA THR A 228 19.15 0.48 21.31
C THR A 228 18.97 0.76 19.81
N ALA A 229 17.79 0.48 19.24
CA ALA A 229 17.50 0.77 17.84
C ALA A 229 17.45 2.29 17.61
N GLN A 230 17.68 2.70 16.38
CA GLN A 230 17.68 4.11 15.98
C GLN A 230 16.81 4.33 14.74
N PHE A 231 15.98 5.36 14.77
CA PHE A 231 15.26 5.81 13.59
C PHE A 231 16.15 6.57 12.64
N THR A 232 15.87 6.39 11.35
CA THR A 232 16.38 7.27 10.29
C THR A 232 15.21 7.86 9.52
N ALA A 233 15.25 9.16 9.23
CA ALA A 233 14.14 9.82 8.51
C ALA A 233 13.96 9.31 7.07
N THR A 234 14.94 8.59 6.54
CA THR A 234 14.85 7.91 5.24
C THR A 234 14.02 6.63 5.29
N ASP A 235 14.03 5.94 6.44
CA ASP A 235 13.45 4.61 6.57
C ASP A 235 12.19 4.59 7.44
N GLN A 236 12.02 5.57 8.36
CA GLN A 236 10.83 5.70 9.21
C GLN A 236 10.27 7.12 9.19
N ALA A 237 8.94 7.22 9.30
CA ALA A 237 8.21 8.48 9.37
C ALA A 237 6.99 8.35 10.30
N ILE A 238 6.32 9.47 10.54
CA ILE A 238 5.04 9.56 11.25
C ILE A 238 3.87 9.92 10.32
N SER A 239 4.15 10.11 9.03
CA SER A 239 3.17 10.52 8.03
C SER A 239 3.31 9.69 6.76
N THR A 240 2.28 9.72 5.93
CA THR A 240 2.24 9.01 4.65
C THR A 240 1.80 9.89 3.50
N ARG A 241 2.18 9.51 2.29
CA ARG A 241 1.71 10.12 1.05
C ARG A 241 0.94 9.16 0.18
N PHE A 242 0.90 7.87 0.52
CA PHE A 242 0.29 6.84 -0.32
C PHE A 242 -0.77 6.08 0.45
N PHE A 243 -1.95 5.97 -0.14
CA PHE A 243 -3.10 5.30 0.45
C PHE A 243 -3.68 4.29 -0.54
N GLU A 244 -3.99 3.10 -0.05
CA GLU A 244 -4.78 2.11 -0.77
C GLU A 244 -6.26 2.33 -0.43
N VAL A 245 -7.09 2.48 -1.44
CA VAL A 245 -8.54 2.62 -1.28
C VAL A 245 -9.20 1.36 -1.80
N HIS A 246 -9.93 0.68 -0.95
CA HIS A 246 -10.71 -0.52 -1.27
C HIS A 246 -12.17 -0.19 -1.18
N GLY A 247 -12.92 -0.45 -2.24
CA GLY A 247 -14.38 -0.35 -2.29
C GLY A 247 -14.98 -1.65 -2.76
N ARG A 248 -16.11 -2.05 -2.15
CA ARG A 248 -16.92 -3.18 -2.58
C ARG A 248 -18.36 -2.75 -2.71
N LEU A 249 -18.95 -3.02 -3.86
CA LEU A 249 -20.37 -2.91 -4.09
C LEU A 249 -20.98 -4.32 -4.25
N ARG A 250 -21.91 -4.66 -3.38
CA ARG A 250 -22.67 -5.90 -3.46
C ARG A 250 -24.08 -5.63 -3.98
N LEU A 251 -24.49 -6.40 -4.97
CA LEU A 251 -25.81 -6.42 -5.56
C LEU A 251 -26.32 -7.87 -5.46
N ASP A 252 -27.25 -8.14 -4.57
CA ASP A 252 -27.71 -9.50 -4.26
C ASP A 252 -26.54 -10.44 -3.93
N ARG A 253 -26.24 -11.38 -4.84
CA ARG A 253 -25.17 -12.38 -4.74
C ARG A 253 -23.91 -11.99 -5.49
N HIS A 254 -23.95 -10.92 -6.27
CA HIS A 254 -22.83 -10.44 -7.05
C HIS A 254 -22.14 -9.29 -6.33
N TRP A 255 -20.85 -9.23 -6.46
CA TRP A 255 -20.07 -8.11 -5.94
C TRP A 255 -19.06 -7.62 -6.97
N VAL A 256 -18.73 -6.36 -6.87
CA VAL A 256 -17.66 -5.71 -7.62
C VAL A 256 -16.74 -5.04 -6.61
N ASP A 257 -15.46 -5.40 -6.66
CA ASP A 257 -14.40 -4.76 -5.87
C ASP A 257 -13.66 -3.76 -6.73
N GLU A 258 -13.26 -2.68 -6.13
CA GLU A 258 -12.31 -1.74 -6.69
C GLU A 258 -11.18 -1.50 -5.69
N HIS A 259 -9.94 -1.61 -6.16
CA HIS A 259 -8.73 -1.33 -5.42
C HIS A 259 -7.94 -0.25 -6.15
N SER A 260 -7.55 0.79 -5.47
CA SER A 260 -6.85 1.93 -6.05
C SER A 260 -5.71 2.38 -5.16
N LEU A 261 -4.61 2.83 -5.76
CA LEU A 261 -3.53 3.52 -5.07
C LEU A 261 -3.66 5.02 -5.33
N VAL A 262 -3.73 5.78 -4.25
CA VAL A 262 -3.85 7.24 -4.27
C VAL A 262 -2.60 7.85 -3.66
N GLN A 263 -2.03 8.83 -4.34
CA GLN A 263 -0.93 9.65 -3.83
C GLN A 263 -1.46 11.00 -3.37
N ARG A 264 -1.09 11.40 -2.16
CA ARG A 264 -1.35 12.71 -1.58
C ARG A 264 -0.12 13.60 -1.69
N ASN A 265 -0.24 14.69 -2.44
CA ASN A 265 0.77 15.74 -2.53
C ASN A 265 0.17 17.06 -2.05
N GLY A 266 0.29 17.35 -0.76
CA GLY A 266 -0.40 18.47 -0.14
C GLY A 266 -1.92 18.30 -0.25
N MET A 267 -2.58 19.16 -1.04
CA MET A 267 -4.03 19.14 -1.28
C MET A 267 -4.42 18.36 -2.55
N GLU A 268 -3.45 17.91 -3.32
CA GLU A 268 -3.69 17.15 -4.54
C GLU A 268 -3.71 15.65 -4.26
N MET A 269 -4.78 14.98 -4.74
CA MET A 269 -4.98 13.55 -4.64
C MET A 269 -4.93 12.94 -6.04
N THR A 270 -3.85 12.24 -6.36
CA THR A 270 -3.64 11.60 -7.66
C THR A 270 -3.87 10.11 -7.57
N ILE A 271 -4.71 9.55 -8.44
CA ILE A 271 -4.88 8.10 -8.57
C ILE A 271 -3.74 7.58 -9.46
N LEU A 272 -2.90 6.72 -8.91
CA LEU A 272 -1.75 6.15 -9.63
C LEU A 272 -2.14 4.93 -10.44
N TRP A 273 -2.96 4.07 -9.86
CA TRP A 273 -3.56 2.93 -10.56
C TRP A 273 -4.89 2.56 -9.91
N ARG A 274 -5.69 1.82 -10.67
CA ARG A 274 -6.99 1.30 -10.25
C ARG A 274 -7.22 -0.05 -10.88
N GLU A 275 -7.62 -1.00 -10.05
CA GLU A 275 -7.96 -2.36 -10.45
C GLU A 275 -9.39 -2.69 -10.03
N ARG A 276 -10.08 -3.46 -10.83
CA ARG A 276 -11.46 -3.85 -10.57
C ARG A 276 -11.62 -5.35 -10.72
N GLY A 277 -12.16 -5.98 -9.68
CA GLY A 277 -12.56 -7.37 -9.66
C GLY A 277 -14.07 -7.52 -9.58
N ALA A 278 -14.58 -8.68 -9.93
CA ALA A 278 -15.98 -9.04 -9.77
C ALA A 278 -16.12 -10.51 -9.40
N GLY A 279 -17.13 -10.85 -8.61
CA GLY A 279 -17.42 -12.22 -8.22
C GLY A 279 -18.87 -12.42 -7.84
N ALA A 280 -19.21 -13.64 -7.47
CA ALA A 280 -20.50 -14.02 -6.93
C ALA A 280 -20.31 -14.94 -5.73
N THR A 281 -21.15 -14.75 -4.69
CA THR A 281 -21.17 -15.66 -3.54
C THR A 281 -21.84 -16.97 -3.96
N LEU A 282 -21.12 -18.08 -3.83
CA LEU A 282 -21.67 -19.41 -4.09
C LEU A 282 -22.72 -19.75 -3.02
N MET A 283 -23.81 -20.40 -3.45
CA MET A 283 -24.77 -21.00 -2.52
C MET A 283 -24.10 -22.16 -1.76
N PRO A 284 -24.45 -22.38 -0.47
CA PRO A 284 -24.03 -23.58 0.22
C PRO A 284 -24.47 -24.82 -0.61
N GLY A 285 -23.49 -25.60 -1.07
CA GLY A 285 -23.75 -26.79 -1.89
C GLY A 285 -23.52 -26.67 -3.40
N GLN A 286 -23.15 -25.50 -3.93
CA GLN A 286 -22.67 -25.35 -5.31
C GLN A 286 -21.16 -25.51 -5.37
N ALA A 287 -20.69 -26.46 -6.19
CA ALA A 287 -19.25 -26.55 -6.51
C ALA A 287 -18.81 -25.30 -7.32
N PRO A 288 -17.57 -24.85 -7.16
CA PRO A 288 -17.03 -23.80 -8.02
C PRO A 288 -17.00 -24.27 -9.48
N PRO A 289 -17.21 -23.36 -10.43
CA PRO A 289 -17.21 -23.67 -11.87
C PRO A 289 -15.83 -24.18 -12.33
#